data_60a294ec7962085d18bec02574066b37
#
_entry.id   60a294ec7962085d18bec02574066b37
#
_cell.length_a   1.000
_cell.length_b   1.000
_cell.length_c   1.000
_cell.angle_alpha   90.00
_cell.angle_beta   90.00
_cell.angle_gamma   90.00
#
_symmetry.space_group_name_H-M   'P 1'
#
loop_
_entity.id
_entity.type
_entity.pdbx_description
1 polymer ?
#
loop_
_entity_poly.entity_id
_entity_poly.type
_entity_poly.pdbx_seq_one_letter_code
_entity_poly.pdbx_strand_id
1 'polypeptide(L)'
;MGEWPVQCFKAYDIRGLANGDGSGELTPQFAYRLGRAMAKYLGCKRFAVGRDIRDSSPALTAELIRGLTDSGVSVLDLGIVSTGCVYHACWTLPVEGGVMVTASHLPMPTHNGFKMCRGTLPLAGEEIQELKQVFLDGNFADGSGEVIDNPHMDNYLKAIID
;
A
#
# COMPACT_ATOMS: atom_id res chain seq x y z
N MET A 1 0.50 -4.65 24.51
CA MET A 1 0.26 -4.38 23.09
C MET A 1 -1.07 -5.01 22.73
N GLY A 2 -2.03 -4.21 22.20
CA GLY A 2 -3.30 -4.77 21.71
C GLY A 2 -3.07 -5.72 20.53
N GLU A 3 -3.99 -6.66 20.35
CA GLU A 3 -3.96 -7.56 19.19
C GLU A 3 -4.13 -6.79 17.89
N TRP A 4 -3.36 -7.16 16.87
CA TRP A 4 -3.51 -6.59 15.51
C TRP A 4 -4.83 -7.06 14.88
N PRO A 5 -5.50 -6.20 14.09
CA PRO A 5 -6.79 -6.53 13.45
C PRO A 5 -6.60 -7.48 12.26
N VAL A 6 -6.25 -8.73 12.53
CA VAL A 6 -5.93 -9.75 11.51
C VAL A 6 -7.10 -10.06 10.57
N GLN A 7 -8.33 -9.77 10.99
CA GLN A 7 -9.54 -9.90 10.17
C GLN A 7 -9.57 -8.93 8.97
N CYS A 8 -8.72 -7.91 8.97
CA CYS A 8 -8.59 -6.98 7.86
C CYS A 8 -7.89 -7.61 6.63
N PHE A 9 -7.11 -8.66 6.81
CA PHE A 9 -6.47 -9.40 5.71
C PHE A 9 -7.52 -10.30 5.04
N LYS A 10 -8.07 -9.82 3.92
CA LYS A 10 -9.14 -10.49 3.15
C LYS A 10 -8.57 -11.36 2.03
N ALA A 11 -9.44 -11.87 1.16
CA ALA A 11 -9.03 -12.75 0.06
C ALA A 11 -8.30 -12.01 -1.07
N TYR A 12 -8.59 -10.72 -1.28
CA TYR A 12 -8.06 -9.96 -2.43
C TYR A 12 -7.39 -8.64 -2.05
N ASP A 13 -7.49 -8.24 -0.80
CA ASP A 13 -6.91 -6.99 -0.28
C ASP A 13 -6.90 -6.97 1.26
N ILE A 14 -6.44 -5.86 1.80
CA ILE A 14 -6.58 -5.55 3.22
C ILE A 14 -7.60 -4.42 3.32
N ARG A 15 -8.67 -4.62 4.10
CA ARG A 15 -9.73 -3.62 4.32
C ARG A 15 -10.24 -3.63 5.74
N GLY A 16 -10.57 -2.47 6.28
CA GLY A 16 -11.10 -2.32 7.61
C GLY A 16 -11.54 -0.90 7.93
N LEU A 17 -11.94 -0.70 9.17
CA LEU A 17 -12.28 0.62 9.70
C LEU A 17 -11.03 1.49 9.79
N ALA A 18 -11.13 2.71 9.28
CA ALA A 18 -10.05 3.69 9.29
C ALA A 18 -10.65 5.09 9.25
N ASN A 19 -10.61 5.80 10.36
CA ASN A 19 -11.14 7.14 10.48
C ASN A 19 -10.07 8.21 10.16
N GLY A 20 -10.50 9.39 9.77
CA GLY A 20 -9.60 10.51 9.47
C GLY A 20 -8.75 10.99 10.64
N ASP A 21 -9.16 10.70 11.87
CA ASP A 21 -8.41 11.00 13.11
C ASP A 21 -7.33 9.95 13.44
N GLY A 22 -7.16 8.93 12.60
CA GLY A 22 -6.20 7.86 12.78
C GLY A 22 -6.68 6.70 13.66
N SER A 23 -7.93 6.73 14.12
CA SER A 23 -8.54 5.63 14.87
C SER A 23 -9.13 4.57 13.93
N GLY A 24 -9.48 3.42 14.49
CA GLY A 24 -10.05 2.29 13.76
C GLY A 24 -9.15 1.05 13.79
N GLU A 25 -9.37 0.16 12.86
CA GLU A 25 -8.58 -1.07 12.69
C GLU A 25 -7.28 -0.79 11.90
N LEU A 26 -7.40 -0.03 10.81
CA LEU A 26 -6.27 0.39 9.98
C LEU A 26 -5.77 1.75 10.48
N THR A 27 -4.87 1.71 11.43
CA THR A 27 -4.22 2.89 12.01
C THR A 27 -2.95 3.25 11.25
N PRO A 28 -2.39 4.46 11.42
CA PRO A 28 -1.06 4.80 10.92
C PRO A 28 0.02 3.79 11.34
N GLN A 29 -0.02 3.30 12.58
CA GLN A 29 0.90 2.26 13.06
C GLN A 29 0.73 0.93 12.32
N PHE A 30 -0.50 0.54 12.01
CA PHE A 30 -0.78 -0.63 11.17
C PHE A 30 -0.14 -0.45 9.78
N ALA A 31 -0.34 0.71 9.15
CA ALA A 31 0.21 1.01 7.83
C ALA A 31 1.75 0.98 7.82
N TYR A 32 2.40 1.54 8.82
CA TYR A 32 3.85 1.46 8.99
C TYR A 32 4.34 0.01 9.05
N ARG A 33 3.73 -0.78 9.93
CA ARG A 33 4.07 -2.20 10.08
C ARG A 33 3.79 -2.99 8.80
N LEU A 34 2.71 -2.67 8.09
CA LEU A 34 2.40 -3.29 6.80
C LEU A 34 3.48 -2.97 5.77
N GLY A 35 3.96 -1.75 5.70
CA GLY A 35 5.08 -1.36 4.82
C GLY A 35 6.34 -2.19 5.09
N ARG A 36 6.69 -2.39 6.37
CA ARG A 36 7.81 -3.24 6.80
C ARG A 36 7.60 -4.71 6.36
N ALA A 37 6.38 -5.22 6.57
CA ALA A 37 6.03 -6.59 6.18
C ALA A 37 6.05 -6.79 4.66
N MET A 38 5.53 -5.82 3.91
CA MET A 38 5.55 -5.85 2.44
C MET A 38 6.98 -5.86 1.89
N ALA A 39 7.85 -5.01 2.43
CA ALA A 39 9.26 -4.98 2.03
C ALA A 39 9.94 -6.35 2.20
N LYS A 40 9.70 -7.00 3.34
CA LYS A 40 10.25 -8.33 3.64
C LYS A 40 9.64 -9.41 2.75
N TYR A 41 8.31 -9.43 2.64
CA TYR A 41 7.59 -10.49 1.92
C TYR A 41 7.85 -10.44 0.41
N LEU A 42 7.82 -9.23 -0.17
CA LEU A 42 8.00 -9.06 -1.61
C LEU A 42 9.46 -9.06 -2.04
N GLY A 43 10.39 -8.75 -1.13
CA GLY A 43 11.82 -8.67 -1.43
C GLY A 43 12.16 -7.62 -2.48
N CYS A 44 11.31 -6.60 -2.64
CA CYS A 44 11.44 -5.57 -3.67
C CYS A 44 12.40 -4.45 -3.23
N LYS A 45 12.97 -3.75 -4.23
CA LYS A 45 13.83 -2.56 -4.03
C LYS A 45 13.12 -1.27 -4.40
N ARG A 46 12.14 -1.33 -5.30
CA ARG A 46 11.35 -0.19 -5.75
C ARG A 46 9.87 -0.56 -5.81
N PHE A 47 9.03 0.35 -5.30
CA PHE A 47 7.60 0.10 -5.18
C PHE A 47 6.80 1.36 -5.50
N ALA A 48 5.70 1.24 -6.24
CA ALA A 48 4.81 2.36 -6.51
C ALA A 48 3.73 2.45 -5.43
N VAL A 49 3.45 3.65 -4.96
CA VAL A 49 2.40 3.92 -3.96
C VAL A 49 1.47 5.01 -4.46
N GLY A 50 0.18 4.73 -4.48
CA GLY A 50 -0.85 5.69 -4.78
C GLY A 50 -1.98 5.66 -3.76
N ARG A 51 -2.77 6.73 -3.68
CA ARG A 51 -3.89 6.83 -2.75
C ARG A 51 -5.11 7.50 -3.36
N ASP A 52 -6.26 7.24 -2.76
CA ASP A 52 -7.48 7.97 -3.04
C ASP A 52 -7.63 9.25 -2.17
N ILE A 53 -8.83 9.83 -2.17
CA ILE A 53 -9.13 11.11 -1.50
C ILE A 53 -9.75 10.94 -0.10
N ARG A 54 -9.79 9.74 0.47
CA ARG A 54 -10.35 9.49 1.82
C ARG A 54 -9.56 10.24 2.87
N ASP A 55 -10.23 10.72 3.91
CA ASP A 55 -9.61 11.49 4.99
C ASP A 55 -8.48 10.73 5.70
N SER A 56 -8.59 9.39 5.78
CA SER A 56 -7.54 8.54 6.36
C SER A 56 -6.39 8.22 5.40
N SER A 57 -6.56 8.41 4.09
CA SER A 57 -5.56 8.00 3.09
C SER A 57 -4.22 8.72 3.22
N PRO A 58 -4.14 10.03 3.49
CA PRO A 58 -2.85 10.71 3.64
C PRO A 58 -1.99 10.11 4.76
N ALA A 59 -2.56 9.93 5.96
CA ALA A 59 -1.83 9.40 7.11
C ALA A 59 -1.40 7.95 6.91
N LEU A 60 -2.30 7.11 6.39
CA LEU A 60 -1.99 5.70 6.09
C LEU A 60 -0.91 5.58 5.02
N THR A 61 -0.97 6.40 3.97
CA THR A 61 0.03 6.40 2.90
C THR A 61 1.40 6.85 3.39
N ALA A 62 1.46 7.94 4.16
CA ALA A 62 2.71 8.43 4.71
C ALA A 62 3.43 7.37 5.57
N GLU A 63 2.70 6.71 6.45
CA GLU A 63 3.26 5.69 7.33
C GLU A 63 3.60 4.38 6.58
N LEU A 64 2.81 4.00 5.58
CA LEU A 64 3.14 2.88 4.70
C LEU A 64 4.47 3.14 3.96
N ILE A 65 4.61 4.32 3.36
CA ILE A 65 5.85 4.73 2.68
C ILE A 65 7.02 4.72 3.66
N ARG A 66 6.85 5.25 4.87
CA ARG A 66 7.90 5.24 5.89
C ARG A 66 8.30 3.80 6.25
N GLY A 67 7.34 2.89 6.41
CA GLY A 67 7.63 1.47 6.67
C GLY A 67 8.41 0.80 5.54
N LEU A 68 8.09 1.10 4.29
CA LEU A 68 8.82 0.62 3.12
C LEU A 68 10.25 1.18 3.08
N THR A 69 10.41 2.49 3.25
CA THR A 69 11.73 3.15 3.17
C THR A 69 12.65 2.77 4.34
N ASP A 70 12.10 2.65 5.56
CA ASP A 70 12.84 2.15 6.73
C ASP A 70 13.29 0.69 6.58
N SER A 71 12.76 -0.02 5.60
CA SER A 71 13.16 -1.38 5.22
C SER A 71 14.03 -1.44 3.96
N GLY A 72 14.47 -0.30 3.44
CA GLY A 72 15.38 -0.20 2.29
C GLY A 72 14.70 -0.21 0.93
N VAL A 73 13.37 -0.06 0.86
CA VAL A 73 12.61 0.02 -0.39
C VAL A 73 12.47 1.49 -0.81
N SER A 74 12.89 1.82 -2.02
CA SER A 74 12.63 3.14 -2.60
C SER A 74 11.20 3.20 -3.15
N VAL A 75 10.50 4.27 -2.88
CA VAL A 75 9.09 4.45 -3.22
C VAL A 75 8.93 5.51 -4.29
N LEU A 76 8.23 5.17 -5.38
CA LEU A 76 7.69 6.13 -6.33
C LEU A 76 6.29 6.52 -5.83
N ASP A 77 6.17 7.73 -5.29
CA ASP A 77 4.90 8.27 -4.80
C ASP A 77 4.12 8.86 -5.98
N LEU A 78 3.03 8.20 -6.33
CA LEU A 78 2.15 8.60 -7.44
C LEU A 78 1.15 9.69 -7.05
N GLY A 79 1.02 9.98 -5.76
CA GLY A 79 0.07 10.94 -5.23
C GLY A 79 -1.38 10.43 -5.23
N ILE A 80 -2.32 11.35 -5.50
CA ILE A 80 -3.75 11.03 -5.62
C ILE A 80 -4.02 10.50 -7.02
N VAL A 81 -4.38 9.22 -7.09
CA VAL A 81 -4.58 8.51 -8.36
C VAL A 81 -5.74 7.51 -8.26
N SER A 82 -6.11 6.93 -9.38
CA SER A 82 -7.03 5.78 -9.41
C SER A 82 -6.27 4.45 -9.25
N THR A 83 -6.99 3.39 -8.89
CA THR A 83 -6.42 2.02 -8.84
C THR A 83 -5.83 1.62 -10.20
N GLY A 84 -6.51 1.96 -11.31
CA GLY A 84 -6.01 1.70 -12.66
C GLY A 84 -4.67 2.40 -12.94
N CYS A 85 -4.47 3.60 -12.41
CA CYS A 85 -3.21 4.34 -12.54
C CYS A 85 -2.05 3.62 -11.82
N VAL A 86 -2.30 3.05 -10.64
CA VAL A 86 -1.28 2.24 -9.93
C VAL A 86 -0.94 0.99 -10.73
N TYR A 87 -1.91 0.30 -11.31
CA TYR A 87 -1.63 -0.84 -12.18
C TYR A 87 -0.82 -0.44 -13.42
N HIS A 88 -1.19 0.67 -14.07
CA HIS A 88 -0.44 1.20 -15.21
C HIS A 88 1.01 1.54 -14.81
N ALA A 89 1.22 2.14 -13.64
CA ALA A 89 2.56 2.39 -13.10
C ALA A 89 3.37 1.09 -12.93
N CYS A 90 2.75 0.03 -12.42
CA CYS A 90 3.40 -1.28 -12.28
C CYS A 90 3.80 -1.90 -13.64
N TRP A 91 3.15 -1.51 -14.73
CA TRP A 91 3.47 -1.99 -16.09
C TRP A 91 4.52 -1.14 -16.79
N THR A 92 4.62 0.14 -16.48
CA THR A 92 5.38 1.11 -17.27
C THR A 92 6.56 1.73 -16.54
N LEU A 93 6.58 1.69 -15.22
CA LEU A 93 7.67 2.22 -14.40
C LEU A 93 8.62 1.11 -13.94
N PRO A 94 9.88 1.44 -13.62
CA PRO A 94 10.86 0.47 -13.13
C PRO A 94 10.62 0.14 -11.63
N VAL A 95 9.47 -0.46 -11.35
CA VAL A 95 9.04 -0.92 -10.01
C VAL A 95 8.75 -2.41 -10.02
N GLU A 96 8.86 -3.04 -8.87
CA GLU A 96 8.66 -4.48 -8.69
C GLU A 96 7.27 -4.80 -8.12
N GLY A 97 6.43 -3.78 -8.04
CA GLY A 97 5.05 -3.87 -7.60
C GLY A 97 4.51 -2.52 -7.17
N GLY A 98 3.31 -2.52 -6.62
CA GLY A 98 2.66 -1.30 -6.17
C GLY A 98 1.54 -1.54 -5.18
N VAL A 99 1.11 -0.48 -4.54
CA VAL A 99 -0.04 -0.48 -3.63
C VAL A 99 -0.91 0.74 -3.85
N MET A 100 -2.20 0.51 -3.89
CA MET A 100 -3.23 1.55 -3.87
C MET A 100 -3.87 1.60 -2.49
N VAL A 101 -3.80 2.75 -1.84
CA VAL A 101 -4.47 3.00 -0.56
C VAL A 101 -5.90 3.44 -0.85
N THR A 102 -6.84 2.52 -0.69
CA THR A 102 -8.26 2.70 -0.99
C THR A 102 -9.11 1.59 -0.43
N ALA A 103 -10.36 1.87 -0.10
CA ALA A 103 -11.37 0.86 0.20
C ALA A 103 -12.42 0.70 -0.93
N SER A 104 -12.12 1.13 -2.15
CA SER A 104 -13.01 1.00 -3.31
C SER A 104 -14.39 1.65 -3.07
N HIS A 105 -15.44 0.83 -2.99
CA HIS A 105 -16.83 1.26 -2.82
C HIS A 105 -17.33 1.33 -1.36
N LEU A 106 -16.49 1.00 -0.39
CA LEU A 106 -16.88 1.10 1.02
C LEU A 106 -16.99 2.56 1.48
N PRO A 107 -17.78 2.85 2.53
CA PRO A 107 -18.01 4.22 2.99
C PRO A 107 -16.73 5.00 3.22
N MET A 108 -16.62 6.17 2.60
CA MET A 108 -15.42 7.00 2.64
C MET A 108 -15.02 7.47 4.04
N PRO A 109 -15.94 7.91 4.91
CA PRO A 109 -15.55 8.46 6.22
C PRO A 109 -14.97 7.44 7.18
N THR A 110 -15.29 6.14 7.00
CA THR A 110 -15.06 5.12 8.03
C THR A 110 -14.22 3.93 7.58
N HIS A 111 -13.93 3.79 6.29
CA HIS A 111 -13.20 2.64 5.77
C HIS A 111 -12.01 3.07 4.92
N ASN A 112 -10.97 2.22 4.92
CA ASN A 112 -9.86 2.29 4.00
C ASN A 112 -9.29 0.88 3.75
N GLY A 113 -8.23 0.79 2.97
CA GLY A 113 -7.61 -0.48 2.64
C GLY A 113 -6.36 -0.34 1.79
N PHE A 114 -5.79 -1.49 1.46
CA PHE A 114 -4.58 -1.60 0.66
C PHE A 114 -4.78 -2.67 -0.40
N LYS A 115 -4.71 -2.29 -1.68
CA LYS A 115 -4.69 -3.18 -2.83
C LYS A 115 -3.27 -3.26 -3.34
N MET A 116 -2.71 -4.46 -3.37
CA MET A 116 -1.28 -4.68 -3.59
C MET A 116 -1.04 -5.47 -4.86
N CYS A 117 0.06 -5.17 -5.54
CA CYS A 117 0.58 -5.92 -6.67
C CYS A 117 2.00 -6.41 -6.42
N ARG A 118 2.30 -7.63 -6.84
CA ARG A 118 3.65 -8.14 -7.05
C ARG A 118 3.95 -8.08 -8.55
N GLY A 119 4.94 -7.31 -8.95
CA GLY A 119 5.11 -7.01 -10.37
C GLY A 119 3.83 -6.42 -10.95
N THR A 120 3.26 -7.06 -11.94
CA THR A 120 2.03 -6.65 -12.63
C THR A 120 0.78 -7.43 -12.19
N LEU A 121 0.90 -8.36 -11.25
CA LEU A 121 -0.19 -9.22 -10.78
C LEU A 121 -0.67 -8.81 -9.37
N PRO A 122 -1.97 -8.75 -9.14
CA PRO A 122 -2.50 -8.46 -7.80
C PRO A 122 -2.16 -9.59 -6.83
N LEU A 123 -1.83 -9.22 -5.58
CA LEU A 123 -1.76 -10.18 -4.48
C LEU A 123 -3.17 -10.67 -4.13
N ALA A 124 -3.31 -11.98 -3.98
CA ALA A 124 -4.59 -12.60 -3.63
C ALA A 124 -4.41 -13.92 -2.89
N GLY A 125 -5.47 -14.37 -2.22
CA GLY A 125 -5.54 -15.69 -1.61
C GLY A 125 -4.42 -15.95 -0.60
N GLU A 126 -3.66 -17.01 -0.83
CA GLU A 126 -2.56 -17.44 0.05
C GLU A 126 -1.49 -16.37 0.23
N GLU A 127 -1.15 -15.60 -0.79
CA GLU A 127 -0.13 -14.54 -0.71
C GLU A 127 -0.48 -13.48 0.35
N ILE A 128 -1.76 -13.13 0.47
CA ILE A 128 -2.22 -12.19 1.53
C ILE A 128 -2.11 -12.84 2.90
N GLN A 129 -2.38 -14.15 3.03
CA GLN A 129 -2.25 -14.86 4.29
C GLN A 129 -0.77 -15.05 4.69
N GLU A 130 0.11 -15.28 3.73
CA GLU A 130 1.56 -15.31 3.96
C GLU A 130 2.09 -13.93 4.40
N LEU A 131 1.67 -12.86 3.73
CA LEU A 131 1.98 -11.48 4.14
C LEU A 131 1.50 -11.20 5.56
N LYS A 132 0.30 -11.69 5.92
CA LYS A 132 -0.22 -11.58 7.30
C LYS A 132 0.71 -12.25 8.31
N GLN A 133 1.26 -13.43 8.02
CA GLN A 133 2.20 -14.09 8.92
C GLN A 133 3.48 -13.26 9.09
N VAL A 134 4.04 -12.74 8.00
CA VAL A 134 5.21 -11.84 8.05
C VAL A 134 4.90 -10.58 8.87
N PHE A 135 3.70 -10.02 8.70
CA PHE A 135 3.23 -8.88 9.48
C PHE A 135 3.14 -9.18 10.98
N LEU A 136 2.63 -10.35 11.34
CA LEU A 136 2.50 -10.79 12.74
C LEU A 136 3.86 -11.09 13.39
N ASP A 137 4.75 -11.76 12.68
CA ASP A 137 6.08 -12.12 13.17
C ASP A 137 6.91 -10.88 13.56
N GLY A 138 6.79 -9.79 12.79
CA GLY A 138 7.40 -8.50 13.14
C GLY A 138 8.92 -8.46 13.10
N ASN A 139 9.56 -9.46 12.53
CA ASN A 139 11.01 -9.52 12.39
C ASN A 139 11.41 -8.88 11.04
N PHE A 140 11.69 -7.59 11.05
CA PHE A 140 12.01 -6.80 9.87
C PHE A 140 13.47 -6.36 9.87
N ALA A 141 14.06 -6.31 8.68
CA ALA A 141 15.40 -5.74 8.49
C ALA A 141 15.30 -4.23 8.30
N ASP A 142 16.23 -3.49 8.89
CA ASP A 142 16.35 -2.05 8.71
C ASP A 142 17.11 -1.72 7.42
N GLY A 143 16.75 -0.62 6.81
CA GLY A 143 17.36 -0.11 5.60
C GLY A 143 17.06 1.37 5.40
N SER A 144 17.43 1.90 4.25
CA SER A 144 17.17 3.29 3.89
C SER A 144 16.81 3.37 2.41
N GLY A 145 15.54 3.52 2.13
CA GLY A 145 15.00 3.79 0.78
C GLY A 145 14.74 5.28 0.58
N GLU A 146 14.56 5.67 -0.66
CA GLU A 146 14.23 7.04 -1.06
C GLU A 146 12.74 7.17 -1.39
N VAL A 147 12.18 8.35 -1.19
CA VAL A 147 10.85 8.71 -1.72
C VAL A 147 11.06 9.60 -2.94
N ILE A 148 10.53 9.15 -4.06
CA ILE A 148 10.61 9.84 -5.36
C ILE A 148 9.20 10.27 -5.73
N ASP A 149 8.97 11.58 -5.81
CA ASP A 149 7.71 12.14 -6.31
C ASP A 149 7.57 11.81 -7.79
N ASN A 150 6.52 11.11 -8.16
CA ASN A 150 6.28 10.63 -9.52
C ASN A 150 4.79 10.73 -9.89
N PRO A 151 4.26 11.94 -10.13
CA PRO A 151 2.86 12.10 -10.53
C PRO A 151 2.62 11.38 -11.88
N HIS A 152 1.80 10.34 -11.86
CA HIS A 152 1.65 9.42 -12.99
C HIS A 152 0.29 9.51 -13.71
N MET A 153 -0.64 10.31 -13.20
CA MET A 153 -2.00 10.40 -13.75
C MET A 153 -2.04 10.83 -15.21
N ASP A 154 -1.21 11.80 -15.60
CA ASP A 154 -1.19 12.29 -16.99
C ASP A 154 -0.72 11.21 -17.98
N ASN A 155 0.28 10.42 -17.59
CA ASN A 155 0.77 9.32 -18.41
C ASN A 155 -0.30 8.21 -18.55
N TYR A 156 -1.02 7.93 -17.46
CA TYR A 156 -2.11 6.98 -17.45
C TYR A 156 -3.28 7.45 -18.35
N LEU A 157 -3.68 8.72 -18.26
CA LEU A 157 -4.75 9.27 -19.09
C LEU A 157 -4.38 9.25 -20.58
N LYS A 158 -3.15 9.57 -20.93
CA LYS A 158 -2.67 9.45 -22.34
C LYS A 158 -2.82 8.02 -22.85
N ALA A 159 -2.40 7.04 -22.05
CA ALA A 159 -2.48 5.63 -22.44
C ALA A 159 -3.93 5.09 -22.61
N ILE A 160 -4.93 5.78 -22.05
CA ILE A 160 -6.34 5.42 -22.24
C ILE A 160 -6.93 6.07 -23.51
N ILE A 161 -6.45 7.27 -23.86
CA ILE A 161 -7.03 8.09 -24.96
C ILE A 161 -6.42 7.70 -26.30
N ASP A 162 -5.17 7.29 -26.36
CA ASP A 162 -4.45 6.85 -27.57
C ASP A 162 -4.84 5.41 -27.96
#